data_01f28a957c87e902321d55f5f9b99780
#
_entry.id   01f28a957c87e902321d55f5f9b99780
#
_cell.length_a   1.000
_cell.length_b   1.000
_cell.length_c   1.000
_cell.angle_alpha   90.00
_cell.angle_beta   90.00
_cell.angle_gamma   90.00
#
_symmetry.space_group_name_H-M   'P 1'
#
loop_
_entity.id
_entity.type
_entity.pdbx_description
1 polymer ?
#
loop_
_entity_poly.entity_id
_entity_poly.type
_entity_poly.pdbx_seq_one_letter_code
_entity_poly.pdbx_strand_id
1 'polypeptide(L)'
;DGTDAVMLSGETASGKHPVEAVRTMAEIAAKAETRLAEYGRGLGGGLREERSVAGATAVAACVAARECGARVIACLTRSGRTATLVSQLRPDAAVVALTPSEAAYRRMALPWGVQAARVPETPAENLCQVAERALRRGGWAQSGDVVVLLTGDTVAAGATNTMRLVKIGG
;
A
#
# COMPACT_ATOMS: atom_id res chain seq x y z
N ASP A 1 -17.66 0.64 1.93
CA ASP A 1 -17.79 -0.64 1.24
C ASP A 1 -16.54 -1.09 0.47
N GLY A 2 -15.36 -0.49 0.68
CA GLY A 2 -14.12 -0.91 0.05
C GLY A 2 -13.82 -0.25 -1.30
N THR A 3 -14.46 0.85 -1.62
CA THR A 3 -14.13 1.69 -2.79
C THR A 3 -12.72 2.25 -2.66
N ASP A 4 -11.90 2.14 -3.70
CA ASP A 4 -10.52 2.65 -3.71
C ASP A 4 -10.44 4.13 -4.10
N ALA A 5 -11.32 4.59 -5.00
CA ALA A 5 -11.37 5.96 -5.46
C ALA A 5 -12.80 6.37 -5.82
N VAL A 6 -13.09 7.64 -5.65
CA VAL A 6 -14.35 8.27 -6.05
C VAL A 6 -14.08 9.35 -7.10
N MET A 7 -15.05 9.61 -7.96
CA MET A 7 -14.91 10.58 -9.04
C MET A 7 -16.01 11.60 -8.97
N LEU A 8 -15.66 12.86 -9.20
CA LEU A 8 -16.58 13.95 -9.52
C LEU A 8 -16.54 14.20 -11.03
N SER A 9 -17.66 14.54 -11.60
CA SER A 9 -17.80 14.78 -13.03
C SER A 9 -18.29 16.20 -13.30
N GLY A 10 -19.58 16.40 -13.54
CA GLY A 10 -20.17 17.70 -13.81
C GLY A 10 -19.96 18.72 -12.69
N GLU A 11 -19.90 18.25 -11.44
CA GLU A 11 -19.72 19.10 -10.25
C GLU A 11 -18.41 19.88 -10.29
N THR A 12 -17.38 19.32 -10.91
CA THR A 12 -16.05 19.94 -11.04
C THR A 12 -15.75 20.46 -12.44
N ALA A 13 -16.31 19.82 -13.49
CA ALA A 13 -16.02 20.19 -14.89
C ALA A 13 -16.81 21.44 -15.34
N SER A 14 -18.04 21.63 -14.87
CA SER A 14 -18.93 22.72 -15.27
C SER A 14 -19.79 23.29 -14.14
N GLY A 15 -19.65 22.74 -12.93
CA GLY A 15 -20.40 23.20 -11.76
C GLY A 15 -19.95 24.56 -11.28
N LYS A 16 -20.81 25.25 -10.53
CA LYS A 16 -20.54 26.60 -9.99
C LYS A 16 -19.60 26.59 -8.78
N HIS A 17 -19.41 25.44 -8.12
CA HIS A 17 -18.67 25.29 -6.87
C HIS A 17 -17.68 24.11 -6.90
N PRO A 18 -16.71 24.07 -7.85
CA PRO A 18 -15.85 22.91 -8.05
C PRO A 18 -14.94 22.61 -6.85
N VAL A 19 -14.42 23.64 -6.19
CA VAL A 19 -13.53 23.48 -5.02
C VAL A 19 -14.29 22.95 -3.81
N GLU A 20 -15.48 23.48 -3.57
CA GLU A 20 -16.37 23.05 -2.49
C GLU A 20 -16.83 21.62 -2.70
N ALA A 21 -17.12 21.21 -3.93
CA ALA A 21 -17.50 19.86 -4.26
C ALA A 21 -16.39 18.85 -3.90
N VAL A 22 -15.13 19.15 -4.25
CA VAL A 22 -13.98 18.31 -3.87
C VAL A 22 -13.79 18.27 -2.36
N ARG A 23 -13.90 19.42 -1.68
CA ARG A 23 -13.77 19.50 -0.22
C ARG A 23 -14.82 18.65 0.49
N THR A 24 -16.07 18.81 0.11
CA THR A 24 -17.20 18.02 0.67
C THR A 24 -17.00 16.52 0.43
N MET A 25 -16.59 16.13 -0.79
CA MET A 25 -16.29 14.74 -1.09
C MET A 25 -15.17 14.19 -0.18
N ALA A 26 -14.10 14.96 0.02
CA ALA A 26 -12.99 14.55 0.88
C ALA A 26 -13.43 14.42 2.36
N GLU A 27 -14.25 15.34 2.86
CA GLU A 27 -14.82 15.29 4.22
C GLU A 27 -15.72 14.06 4.41
N ILE A 28 -16.56 13.75 3.43
CA ILE A 28 -17.43 12.55 3.45
C ILE A 28 -16.56 11.29 3.46
N ALA A 29 -15.54 11.20 2.60
CA ALA A 29 -14.62 10.07 2.56
C ALA A 29 -13.90 9.87 3.90
N ALA A 30 -13.33 10.93 4.45
CA ALA A 30 -12.66 10.88 5.75
C ALA A 30 -13.62 10.43 6.88
N LYS A 31 -14.86 10.92 6.86
CA LYS A 31 -15.88 10.50 7.84
C LYS A 31 -16.28 9.03 7.68
N ALA A 32 -16.41 8.56 6.44
CA ALA A 32 -16.70 7.16 6.17
C ALA A 32 -15.57 6.23 6.64
N GLU A 33 -14.32 6.64 6.44
CA GLU A 33 -13.14 5.87 6.85
C GLU A 33 -13.04 5.68 8.37
N THR A 34 -13.53 6.62 9.18
CA THR A 34 -13.56 6.43 10.66
C THR A 34 -14.41 5.24 11.07
N ARG A 35 -15.33 4.79 10.22
CA ARG A 35 -16.22 3.66 10.47
C ARG A 35 -15.75 2.34 9.88
N LEU A 36 -14.66 2.33 9.11
CA LEU A 36 -14.12 1.09 8.55
C LEU A 36 -13.81 0.03 9.63
N ALA A 37 -13.42 0.46 10.82
CA ALA A 37 -13.19 -0.43 11.97
C ALA A 37 -14.48 -1.10 12.48
N GLU A 38 -15.63 -0.43 12.36
CA GLU A 38 -16.94 -0.91 12.85
C GLU A 38 -17.56 -1.92 11.88
N TYR A 39 -17.36 -1.74 10.57
CA TYR A 39 -17.93 -2.60 9.52
C TYR A 39 -17.12 -3.85 9.20
N GLY A 40 -16.11 -4.14 10.02
CA GLY A 40 -15.30 -5.34 9.91
C GLY A 40 -14.18 -5.21 8.88
N ARG A 41 -13.00 -4.93 9.36
CA ARG A 41 -11.75 -5.24 8.66
C ARG A 41 -11.62 -6.76 8.59
N GLY A 42 -12.48 -7.39 7.82
CA GLY A 42 -12.38 -8.82 7.58
C GLY A 42 -11.15 -9.05 6.74
N LEU A 43 -10.08 -9.60 7.34
CA LEU A 43 -8.91 -10.13 6.61
C LEU A 43 -9.26 -11.15 5.52
N GLY A 44 -10.51 -11.25 5.13
CA GLY A 44 -11.00 -12.24 4.18
C GLY A 44 -12.00 -11.77 3.14
N GLY A 45 -12.49 -10.53 3.20
CA GLY A 45 -13.55 -10.08 2.28
C GLY A 45 -13.08 -9.84 0.85
N GLY A 46 -11.88 -9.31 0.65
CA GLY A 46 -11.39 -8.87 -0.66
C GLY A 46 -10.54 -9.88 -1.43
N LEU A 47 -9.93 -10.87 -0.76
CA LEU A 47 -9.05 -11.85 -1.42
C LEU A 47 -9.67 -13.23 -1.56
N ARG A 48 -10.98 -13.38 -1.34
CA ARG A 48 -11.66 -14.69 -1.43
C ARG A 48 -11.54 -15.39 -2.79
N GLU A 49 -11.28 -14.63 -3.83
CA GLU A 49 -11.17 -15.18 -5.20
C GLU A 49 -9.71 -15.49 -5.60
N GLU A 50 -8.72 -14.98 -4.90
CA GLU A 50 -7.32 -15.16 -5.31
C GLU A 50 -6.52 -16.06 -4.37
N ARG A 51 -6.69 -17.38 -4.55
CA ARG A 51 -5.81 -18.39 -3.93
C ARG A 51 -4.45 -18.37 -4.63
N SER A 52 -3.60 -17.44 -4.26
CA SER A 52 -2.25 -17.32 -4.81
C SER A 52 -1.22 -17.17 -3.69
N VAL A 53 0.03 -17.50 -3.99
CA VAL A 53 1.16 -17.29 -3.05
C VAL A 53 1.24 -15.81 -2.68
N ALA A 54 1.10 -14.90 -3.65
CA ALA A 54 1.14 -13.46 -3.40
C ALA A 54 -0.01 -12.99 -2.50
N GLY A 55 -1.22 -13.51 -2.69
CA GLY A 55 -2.37 -13.21 -1.83
C GLY A 55 -2.15 -13.71 -0.40
N ALA A 56 -1.68 -14.95 -0.23
CA ALA A 56 -1.36 -15.51 1.08
C ALA A 56 -0.26 -14.68 1.79
N THR A 57 0.78 -14.28 1.05
CA THR A 57 1.86 -13.44 1.57
C THR A 57 1.35 -12.05 1.98
N ALA A 58 0.43 -11.46 1.23
CA ALA A 58 -0.19 -10.17 1.59
C ALA A 58 -1.02 -10.28 2.87
N VAL A 59 -1.81 -11.34 3.04
CA VAL A 59 -2.57 -11.60 4.29
C VAL A 59 -1.60 -11.77 5.46
N ALA A 60 -0.57 -12.60 5.32
CA ALA A 60 0.43 -12.81 6.36
C ALA A 60 1.13 -11.49 6.75
N ALA A 61 1.44 -10.63 5.78
CA ALA A 61 2.04 -9.33 6.02
C ALA A 61 1.14 -8.38 6.83
N CYS A 62 -0.15 -8.35 6.54
CA CYS A 62 -1.10 -7.55 7.30
C CYS A 62 -1.24 -8.04 8.74
N VAL A 63 -1.28 -9.38 8.94
CA VAL A 63 -1.31 -9.97 10.28
C VAL A 63 -0.01 -9.65 11.03
N ALA A 64 1.14 -9.90 10.42
CA ALA A 64 2.44 -9.63 11.02
C ALA A 64 2.60 -8.15 11.38
N ALA A 65 2.18 -7.23 10.49
CA ALA A 65 2.22 -5.80 10.74
C ALA A 65 1.43 -5.41 11.99
N ARG A 66 0.22 -5.94 12.14
CA ARG A 66 -0.62 -5.69 13.30
C ARG A 66 0.00 -6.24 14.59
N GLU A 67 0.45 -7.50 14.58
CA GLU A 67 0.97 -8.17 15.77
C GLU A 67 2.30 -7.56 16.29
N CYS A 68 3.14 -7.05 15.39
CA CYS A 68 4.41 -6.42 15.79
C CYS A 68 4.35 -4.88 15.82
N GLY A 69 3.19 -4.27 15.62
CA GLY A 69 3.03 -2.83 15.59
C GLY A 69 3.83 -2.16 14.46
N ALA A 70 3.96 -2.82 13.31
CA ALA A 70 4.72 -2.27 12.20
C ALA A 70 4.08 -0.98 11.67
N ARG A 71 4.90 0.04 11.48
CA ARG A 71 4.48 1.33 10.96
C ARG A 71 4.13 1.28 9.47
N VAL A 72 4.82 0.42 8.72
CA VAL A 72 4.75 0.35 7.26
C VAL A 72 4.77 -1.09 6.78
N ILE A 73 3.98 -1.37 5.74
CA ILE A 73 4.13 -2.52 4.86
C ILE A 73 4.72 -2.01 3.55
N ALA A 74 5.99 -2.27 3.31
CA ALA A 74 6.70 -1.86 2.11
C ALA A 74 6.66 -2.99 1.07
N CYS A 75 6.16 -2.68 -0.12
CA CYS A 75 6.01 -3.62 -1.22
C CYS A 75 6.99 -3.28 -2.33
N LEU A 76 8.07 -4.06 -2.49
CA LEU A 76 8.90 -3.96 -3.68
C LEU A 76 8.17 -4.65 -4.84
N THR A 77 7.80 -3.88 -5.86
CA THR A 77 6.92 -4.35 -6.92
C THR A 77 7.23 -3.70 -8.26
N ARG A 78 7.21 -4.47 -9.35
CA ARG A 78 7.36 -3.93 -10.71
C ARG A 78 6.03 -3.53 -11.33
N SER A 79 4.98 -4.24 -11.01
CA SER A 79 3.64 -4.00 -11.59
C SER A 79 2.68 -3.24 -10.67
N GLY A 80 3.01 -3.12 -9.38
CA GLY A 80 2.10 -2.60 -8.35
C GLY A 80 1.18 -3.64 -7.73
N ARG A 81 1.10 -4.87 -8.27
CA ARG A 81 0.15 -5.90 -7.83
C ARG A 81 0.23 -6.21 -6.35
N THR A 82 1.44 -6.36 -5.78
CA THR A 82 1.63 -6.63 -4.35
C THR A 82 1.01 -5.55 -3.47
N ALA A 83 1.27 -4.29 -3.79
CA ALA A 83 0.72 -3.17 -3.03
C ALA A 83 -0.81 -3.09 -3.16
N THR A 84 -1.36 -3.40 -4.34
CA THR A 84 -2.81 -3.49 -4.54
C THR A 84 -3.43 -4.60 -3.69
N LEU A 85 -2.82 -5.80 -3.64
CA LEU A 85 -3.30 -6.90 -2.80
C LEU A 85 -3.30 -6.53 -1.32
N VAL A 86 -2.23 -5.89 -0.83
CA VAL A 86 -2.16 -5.40 0.55
C VAL A 86 -3.20 -4.32 0.82
N SER A 87 -3.37 -3.36 -0.11
CA SER A 87 -4.38 -2.29 -0.02
C SER A 87 -5.80 -2.83 0.13
N GLN A 88 -6.15 -3.89 -0.62
CA GLN A 88 -7.48 -4.53 -0.54
C GLN A 88 -7.78 -5.12 0.85
N LEU A 89 -6.77 -5.43 1.63
CA LEU A 89 -6.91 -5.92 3.01
C LEU A 89 -7.08 -4.79 4.04
N ARG A 90 -7.00 -3.53 3.62
CA ARG A 90 -7.21 -2.34 4.47
C ARG A 90 -6.40 -2.39 5.78
N PRO A 91 -5.06 -2.59 5.75
CA PRO A 91 -4.26 -2.65 6.95
C PRO A 91 -4.22 -1.30 7.68
N ASP A 92 -3.95 -1.34 8.99
CA ASP A 92 -3.68 -0.13 9.79
C ASP A 92 -2.33 0.50 9.45
N ALA A 93 -1.36 -0.34 9.10
CA ALA A 93 -0.03 0.10 8.69
C ALA A 93 -0.09 0.81 7.33
N ALA A 94 0.71 1.86 7.15
CA ALA A 94 0.83 2.54 5.86
C ALA A 94 1.35 1.57 4.78
N VAL A 95 0.75 1.59 3.60
CA VAL A 95 1.20 0.76 2.47
C VAL A 95 2.07 1.59 1.54
N VAL A 96 3.33 1.19 1.36
CA VAL A 96 4.28 1.90 0.50
C VAL A 96 4.74 1.00 -0.64
N ALA A 97 4.41 1.36 -1.87
CA ALA A 97 4.89 0.70 -3.07
C ALA A 97 6.26 1.27 -3.48
N LEU A 98 7.28 0.44 -3.49
CA LEU A 98 8.62 0.78 -3.97
C LEU A 98 8.83 0.14 -5.34
N THR A 99 8.98 0.94 -6.39
CA THR A 99 9.01 0.44 -7.76
C THR A 99 10.02 1.16 -8.64
N PRO A 100 10.74 0.43 -9.50
CA PRO A 100 11.57 1.03 -10.53
C PRO A 100 10.76 1.50 -11.76
N SER A 101 9.51 1.02 -11.90
CA SER A 101 8.65 1.30 -13.05
C SER A 101 7.88 2.60 -12.89
N GLU A 102 8.04 3.53 -13.82
CA GLU A 102 7.27 4.78 -13.89
C GLU A 102 5.76 4.50 -14.05
N ALA A 103 5.41 3.54 -14.90
CA ALA A 103 4.02 3.19 -15.14
C ALA A 103 3.35 2.59 -13.88
N ALA A 104 4.07 1.77 -13.12
CA ALA A 104 3.59 1.24 -11.85
C ALA A 104 3.47 2.37 -10.80
N TYR A 105 4.47 3.24 -10.70
CA TYR A 105 4.46 4.39 -9.79
C TYR A 105 3.19 5.24 -9.97
N ARG A 106 2.87 5.63 -11.22
CA ARG A 106 1.68 6.43 -11.51
C ARG A 106 0.38 5.70 -11.19
N ARG A 107 0.32 4.39 -11.48
CA ARG A 107 -0.86 3.56 -11.22
C ARG A 107 -1.15 3.40 -9.73
N MET A 108 -0.12 3.44 -8.88
CA MET A 108 -0.27 3.34 -7.42
C MET A 108 -0.94 4.56 -6.76
N ALA A 109 -1.27 5.58 -7.50
CA ALA A 109 -2.11 6.68 -7.03
C ALA A 109 -3.60 6.32 -6.88
N LEU A 110 -4.04 5.19 -7.45
CA LEU A 110 -5.45 4.78 -7.46
C LEU A 110 -5.85 3.85 -6.30
N PRO A 111 -5.06 2.82 -5.90
CA PRO A 111 -5.44 1.94 -4.81
C PRO A 111 -5.51 2.68 -3.48
N TRP A 112 -6.47 2.31 -2.65
CA TRP A 112 -6.69 2.93 -1.35
C TRP A 112 -5.46 2.84 -0.44
N GLY A 113 -5.09 3.96 0.18
CA GLY A 113 -4.04 4.02 1.20
C GLY A 113 -2.63 3.68 0.71
N VAL A 114 -2.42 3.53 -0.61
CA VAL A 114 -1.10 3.26 -1.16
C VAL A 114 -0.38 4.57 -1.44
N GLN A 115 0.82 4.67 -0.89
CA GLN A 115 1.81 5.67 -1.28
C GLN A 115 2.89 5.00 -2.14
N ALA A 116 3.53 5.74 -3.04
CA ALA A 116 4.52 5.15 -3.92
C ALA A 116 5.81 5.98 -3.97
N ALA A 117 6.94 5.28 -4.12
CA ALA A 117 8.22 5.91 -4.41
C ALA A 117 8.96 5.18 -5.52
N ARG A 118 9.69 5.97 -6.33
CA ARG A 118 10.62 5.44 -7.31
C ARG A 118 11.91 4.99 -6.63
N VAL A 119 12.31 3.78 -6.92
CA VAL A 119 13.59 3.20 -6.49
C VAL A 119 14.35 2.69 -7.73
N PRO A 120 15.68 2.61 -7.69
CA PRO A 120 16.43 2.02 -8.80
C PRO A 120 16.12 0.52 -8.93
N GLU A 121 16.38 -0.04 -10.12
CA GLU A 121 16.52 -1.48 -10.28
C GLU A 121 17.61 -1.97 -9.34
N THR A 122 17.30 -2.98 -8.56
CA THR A 122 18.16 -3.39 -7.44
C THR A 122 18.27 -4.90 -7.37
N PRO A 123 19.48 -5.45 -7.28
CA PRO A 123 19.71 -6.87 -7.00
C PRO A 123 19.06 -7.30 -5.67
N ALA A 124 18.71 -8.60 -5.58
CA ALA A 124 17.96 -9.14 -4.44
C ALA A 124 18.66 -8.92 -3.09
N GLU A 125 19.98 -9.01 -3.05
CA GLU A 125 20.81 -8.79 -1.86
C GLU A 125 20.72 -7.37 -1.29
N ASN A 126 20.41 -6.39 -2.11
CA ASN A 126 20.39 -4.96 -1.73
C ASN A 126 18.97 -4.41 -1.50
N LEU A 127 17.93 -5.22 -1.70
CA LEU A 127 16.53 -4.77 -1.62
C LEU A 127 16.17 -4.17 -0.26
N CYS A 128 16.66 -4.77 0.84
CA CYS A 128 16.40 -4.26 2.20
C CYS A 128 17.00 -2.86 2.39
N GLN A 129 18.25 -2.65 1.96
CA GLN A 129 18.92 -1.35 2.09
C GLN A 129 18.25 -0.27 1.24
N VAL A 130 17.86 -0.61 0.01
CA VAL A 130 17.15 0.32 -0.88
C VAL A 130 15.78 0.68 -0.31
N ALA A 131 15.05 -0.30 0.22
CA ALA A 131 13.76 -0.08 0.85
C ALA A 131 13.91 0.84 2.07
N GLU A 132 14.82 0.53 2.99
CA GLU A 132 15.07 1.35 4.18
C GLU A 132 15.40 2.79 3.81
N ARG A 133 16.33 3.00 2.89
CA ARG A 133 16.70 4.35 2.42
C ARG A 133 15.50 5.10 1.82
N ALA A 134 14.68 4.42 1.02
CA ALA A 134 13.50 5.02 0.41
C ALA A 134 12.45 5.39 1.46
N LEU A 135 12.19 4.52 2.43
CA LEU A 135 11.23 4.75 3.50
C LEU A 135 11.64 5.92 4.41
N ARG A 136 12.92 5.99 4.76
CA ARG A 136 13.47 7.12 5.56
C ARG A 136 13.38 8.43 4.80
N ARG A 137 13.78 8.45 3.53
CA ARG A 137 13.72 9.66 2.68
C ARG A 137 12.28 10.15 2.49
N GLY A 138 11.32 9.24 2.36
CA GLY A 138 9.91 9.58 2.23
C GLY A 138 9.20 9.95 3.54
N GLY A 139 9.89 9.86 4.68
CA GLY A 139 9.31 10.13 6.01
C GLY A 139 8.33 9.06 6.49
N TRP A 140 8.30 7.90 5.85
CA TRP A 140 7.38 6.81 6.22
C TRP A 140 7.87 5.98 7.40
N ALA A 141 9.19 5.91 7.58
CA ALA A 141 9.79 5.21 8.72
C ALA A 141 11.04 5.93 9.22
N GLN A 142 11.30 5.79 10.51
CA GLN A 142 12.47 6.34 11.21
C GLN A 142 13.22 5.24 11.95
N SER A 143 14.41 5.57 12.47
CA SER A 143 15.21 4.64 13.29
C SER A 143 14.38 4.08 14.44
N GLY A 144 14.44 2.77 14.63
CA GLY A 144 13.67 2.04 15.64
C GLY A 144 12.32 1.51 15.19
N ASP A 145 11.73 2.05 14.11
CA ASP A 145 10.46 1.56 13.58
C ASP A 145 10.57 0.13 13.04
N VAL A 146 9.52 -0.66 13.25
CA VAL A 146 9.36 -1.97 12.60
C VAL A 146 8.62 -1.80 11.27
N VAL A 147 9.13 -2.45 10.25
CA VAL A 147 8.59 -2.46 8.88
C VAL A 147 8.43 -3.90 8.39
N VAL A 148 7.33 -4.19 7.74
CA VAL A 148 7.15 -5.43 6.98
C VAL A 148 7.56 -5.16 5.54
N LEU A 149 8.53 -5.93 5.04
CA LEU A 149 9.01 -5.82 3.67
C LEU A 149 8.54 -7.02 2.85
N LEU A 150 7.84 -6.77 1.76
CA LEU A 150 7.39 -7.77 0.79
C LEU A 150 8.23 -7.71 -0.47
N THR A 151 8.76 -8.86 -0.87
CA THR A 151 9.56 -9.02 -2.09
C THR A 151 9.17 -10.28 -2.85
N GLY A 152 9.62 -10.39 -4.09
CA GLY A 152 9.59 -11.63 -4.87
C GLY A 152 11.01 -12.07 -5.22
N ASP A 153 11.25 -13.38 -5.29
CA ASP A 153 12.54 -13.96 -5.63
C ASP A 153 12.87 -13.85 -7.12
N THR A 154 11.87 -13.55 -7.96
CA THR A 154 12.04 -13.48 -9.40
C THR A 154 11.52 -12.16 -9.96
N VAL A 155 12.02 -11.80 -11.15
CA VAL A 155 11.62 -10.61 -11.92
C VAL A 155 10.19 -10.71 -12.46
N ALA A 156 9.56 -11.90 -12.37
CA ALA A 156 8.23 -12.15 -12.92
C ALA A 156 7.13 -11.34 -12.15
N ALA A 157 6.17 -10.83 -12.88
CA ALA A 157 5.01 -10.17 -12.28
C ALA A 157 4.20 -11.19 -11.44
N GLY A 158 3.88 -10.84 -10.20
CA GLY A 158 3.14 -11.71 -9.29
C GLY A 158 3.98 -12.70 -8.48
N ALA A 159 5.30 -12.61 -8.53
CA ALA A 159 6.24 -13.50 -7.83
C ALA A 159 6.45 -13.16 -6.35
N THR A 160 5.60 -12.34 -5.74
CA THR A 160 5.70 -12.01 -4.31
C THR A 160 5.52 -13.27 -3.46
N ASN A 161 6.58 -13.69 -2.80
CA ASN A 161 6.63 -14.94 -2.01
C ASN A 161 7.44 -14.79 -0.72
N THR A 162 8.06 -13.63 -0.51
CA THR A 162 8.96 -13.41 0.62
C THR A 162 8.46 -12.23 1.46
N MET A 163 8.44 -12.45 2.77
CA MET A 163 8.16 -11.43 3.78
C MET A 163 9.32 -11.35 4.76
N ARG A 164 9.75 -10.14 5.08
CA ARG A 164 10.75 -9.87 6.12
C ARG A 164 10.23 -8.83 7.10
N LEU A 165 10.45 -9.06 8.38
CA LEU A 165 10.28 -8.08 9.44
C LEU A 165 11.63 -7.40 9.65
N VAL A 166 11.69 -6.09 9.47
CA VAL A 166 12.92 -5.32 9.53
C VAL A 166 12.74 -4.21 10.56
N LYS A 167 13.67 -4.11 11.50
CA LYS A 167 13.77 -2.93 12.35
C LYS A 167 14.69 -1.94 11.66
N ILE A 168 14.18 -0.73 11.41
CA ILE A 168 14.94 0.32 10.73
C ILE A 168 16.14 0.67 11.60
N GLY A 169 17.33 0.56 11.03
CA GLY A 169 18.57 0.69 11.74
C GLY A 169 18.90 2.11 12.20
N GLY A 170 19.74 2.17 13.22
CA GLY A 170 20.47 3.33 13.61
C GLY A 170 21.77 3.42 12.82
#